data_fea0fb0c7b7b92fdd1ebed3f761bbaef
#
_entry.id   fea0fb0c7b7b92fdd1ebed3f761bbaef
#
_cell.length_a   1.000
_cell.length_b   1.000
_cell.length_c   1.000
_cell.angle_alpha   90.00
_cell.angle_beta   90.00
_cell.angle_gamma   90.00
#
_symmetry.space_group_name_H-M   'P 1'
#
loop_
_entity.id
_entity.type
_entity.pdbx_description
1 polymer ?
#
loop_
_entity_poly.entity_id
_entity_poly.type
_entity_poly.pdbx_seq_one_letter_code
_entity_poly.pdbx_strand_id
1 'polypeptide(L)'
;MASTLRGNLRHPPSRFASSNSVRIVDVGPRDGLQNEPRPIAPSIKAELINRLARAGLRDIEAGSFVSPKWVPQMAGTAEVLSLIEPVPNTNYSVLVPTQKYLDDVLALLSGSSPPPITEVAVFTSATDAFAKANTNVTIAESLARLAPVVRSALGAGLKVRGYVSVIITCPYSGRVDPRRVRDVSRELLQMGCYEVSLGDTTGAGTPASVRAVLEEVAKDIDVSLLAGHFHDTNGTALANIQTALDFGLRTFDASVGGLGGCPYSPGATGNVATEDVVYGLMGESLYGEVGEPYSDTPVVNGPIWDLGPVSLPLLAEIGAWISGILGRETTSRAGKAYLARKERERKLAEKAQAKL
;
A
#
# COMPACT_ATOMS: atom_id res chain seq x y z
N MET A 1 -10.56 25.27 38.38
CA MET A 1 -9.53 25.83 37.47
C MET A 1 -8.92 24.64 36.71
N ALA A 2 -9.45 24.35 35.52
CA ALA A 2 -8.96 23.29 34.67
C ALA A 2 -8.07 23.93 33.58
N SER A 3 -6.77 23.74 33.71
CA SER A 3 -5.77 24.23 32.77
C SER A 3 -5.71 23.31 31.57
N THR A 4 -6.09 23.83 30.41
CA THR A 4 -6.04 23.26 29.10
C THR A 4 -4.56 23.08 28.66
N LEU A 5 -4.01 21.89 28.74
CA LEU A 5 -2.79 21.50 28.02
C LEU A 5 -3.15 21.20 26.56
N ARG A 6 -3.20 22.24 25.73
CA ARG A 6 -3.09 22.10 24.28
C ARG A 6 -1.60 21.92 23.94
N GLY A 7 -1.13 20.69 23.95
CA GLY A 7 0.14 20.34 23.36
C GLY A 7 0.08 20.54 21.84
N ASN A 8 0.81 21.54 21.33
CA ASN A 8 1.05 21.72 19.90
C ASN A 8 1.88 20.52 19.40
N LEU A 9 1.19 19.47 18.94
CA LEU A 9 1.79 18.44 18.10
C LEU A 9 2.18 19.12 16.77
N ARG A 10 3.43 19.58 16.68
CA ARG A 10 4.02 19.98 15.40
C ARG A 10 4.23 18.71 14.59
N HIS A 11 3.29 18.39 13.71
CA HIS A 11 3.52 17.40 12.66
C HIS A 11 4.73 17.85 11.83
N PRO A 12 5.66 16.93 11.47
CA PRO A 12 6.72 17.28 10.53
C PRO A 12 6.06 17.77 9.22
N PRO A 13 6.69 18.74 8.52
CA PRO A 13 6.15 19.25 7.27
C PRO A 13 5.91 18.09 6.30
N SER A 14 4.74 18.09 5.66
CA SER A 14 4.39 17.07 4.68
C SER A 14 5.49 16.99 3.62
N ARG A 15 5.91 15.78 3.24
CA ARG A 15 6.90 15.53 2.19
C ARG A 15 6.44 15.98 0.81
N PHE A 16 5.22 16.49 0.69
CA PHE A 16 4.60 16.91 -0.56
C PHE A 16 4.93 18.38 -0.84
N ALA A 17 6.02 18.58 -1.58
CA ALA A 17 6.47 19.91 -1.97
C ALA A 17 5.57 20.56 -3.04
N SER A 18 4.67 19.83 -3.68
CA SER A 18 3.71 20.34 -4.68
C SER A 18 2.33 19.74 -4.45
N SER A 19 1.28 20.48 -4.85
CA SER A 19 -0.12 20.02 -4.80
C SER A 19 -0.39 18.79 -5.67
N ASN A 20 0.50 18.45 -6.59
CA ASN A 20 0.38 17.36 -7.55
C ASN A 20 1.20 16.11 -7.20
N SER A 21 1.94 16.09 -6.09
CA SER A 21 2.70 14.91 -5.69
C SER A 21 1.77 13.85 -5.12
N VAL A 22 1.90 12.61 -5.61
CA VAL A 22 1.17 11.43 -5.12
C VAL A 22 2.16 10.38 -4.66
N ARG A 23 1.92 9.82 -3.48
CA ARG A 23 2.72 8.77 -2.88
C ARG A 23 2.05 7.41 -3.08
N ILE A 24 2.81 6.45 -3.59
CA ILE A 24 2.40 5.05 -3.68
C ILE A 24 3.16 4.25 -2.63
N VAL A 25 2.44 3.52 -1.80
CA VAL A 25 2.99 2.55 -0.85
C VAL A 25 2.78 1.16 -1.45
N ASP A 26 3.86 0.47 -1.83
CA ASP A 26 3.74 -0.89 -2.33
C ASP A 26 3.65 -1.86 -1.15
N VAL A 27 2.49 -2.47 -1.01
CA VAL A 27 2.19 -3.48 0.02
C VAL A 27 2.31 -4.91 -0.50
N GLY A 28 2.82 -5.09 -1.71
CA GLY A 28 3.00 -6.39 -2.36
C GLY A 28 3.79 -7.38 -1.50
N PRO A 29 4.96 -7.02 -0.97
CA PRO A 29 5.76 -7.95 -0.17
C PRO A 29 5.10 -8.36 1.16
N ARG A 30 4.17 -7.56 1.69
CA ARG A 30 3.41 -7.88 2.91
C ARG A 30 2.00 -8.36 2.58
N ASP A 31 1.08 -7.45 2.26
CA ASP A 31 -0.34 -7.75 2.05
C ASP A 31 -0.55 -8.61 0.83
N GLY A 32 0.17 -8.30 -0.24
CA GLY A 32 0.12 -9.05 -1.49
C GLY A 32 0.50 -10.52 -1.33
N LEU A 33 1.58 -10.81 -0.63
CA LEU A 33 2.07 -12.18 -0.43
C LEU A 33 1.42 -12.90 0.76
N GLN A 34 0.71 -12.19 1.63
CA GLN A 34 0.12 -12.76 2.84
C GLN A 34 -0.92 -13.85 2.55
N ASN A 35 -1.63 -13.74 1.43
CA ASN A 35 -2.70 -14.65 1.05
C ASN A 35 -2.26 -15.73 0.05
N GLU A 36 -0.97 -15.84 -0.24
CA GLU A 36 -0.48 -16.87 -1.15
C GLU A 36 -0.65 -18.27 -0.55
N PRO A 37 -1.01 -19.29 -1.37
CA PRO A 37 -1.25 -20.64 -0.86
C PRO A 37 0.00 -21.31 -0.24
N ARG A 38 1.19 -20.88 -0.70
CA ARG A 38 2.48 -21.45 -0.26
C ARG A 38 3.39 -20.36 0.28
N PRO A 39 4.12 -20.63 1.37
CA PRO A 39 5.17 -19.73 1.83
C PRO A 39 6.24 -19.53 0.75
N ILE A 40 6.73 -18.30 0.65
CA ILE A 40 7.76 -17.88 -0.31
C ILE A 40 9.07 -17.72 0.44
N ALA A 41 10.16 -18.16 -0.16
CA ALA A 41 11.48 -18.08 0.44
C ALA A 41 11.84 -16.61 0.80
N PRO A 42 12.49 -16.36 1.94
CA PRO A 42 12.91 -15.02 2.34
C PRO A 42 13.76 -14.29 1.30
N SER A 43 14.64 -15.01 0.59
CA SER A 43 15.47 -14.47 -0.49
C SER A 43 14.65 -13.93 -1.67
N ILE A 44 13.54 -14.58 -2.03
CA ILE A 44 12.65 -14.12 -3.09
C ILE A 44 11.89 -12.86 -2.65
N LYS A 45 11.43 -12.81 -1.39
CA LYS A 45 10.77 -11.61 -0.84
C LYS A 45 11.73 -10.43 -0.78
N ALA A 46 12.96 -10.64 -0.33
CA ALA A 46 13.98 -9.61 -0.30
C ALA A 46 14.32 -9.10 -1.72
N GLU A 47 14.45 -10.02 -2.69
CA GLU A 47 14.68 -9.64 -4.08
C GLU A 47 13.49 -8.83 -4.66
N LEU A 48 12.24 -9.18 -4.30
CA LEU A 48 11.07 -8.39 -4.66
C LEU A 48 11.19 -6.95 -4.14
N ILE A 49 11.50 -6.79 -2.85
CA ILE A 49 11.66 -5.48 -2.20
C ILE A 49 12.80 -4.69 -2.86
N ASN A 50 13.95 -5.33 -3.10
CA ASN A 50 15.10 -4.69 -3.73
C ASN A 50 14.78 -4.23 -5.16
N ARG A 51 14.07 -5.03 -5.94
CA ARG A 51 13.62 -4.64 -7.29
C ARG A 51 12.65 -3.46 -7.25
N LEU A 52 11.67 -3.48 -6.34
CA LEU A 52 10.70 -2.37 -6.18
C LEU A 52 11.42 -1.05 -5.84
N ALA A 53 12.37 -1.08 -4.93
CA ALA A 53 13.18 0.08 -4.58
C ALA A 53 14.01 0.61 -5.77
N ARG A 54 14.63 -0.30 -6.56
CA ARG A 54 15.37 0.04 -7.78
C ARG A 54 14.44 0.55 -8.89
N ALA A 55 13.17 0.12 -8.93
CA ALA A 55 12.16 0.65 -9.84
C ALA A 55 11.67 2.06 -9.47
N GLY A 56 12.18 2.62 -8.37
CA GLY A 56 11.92 3.99 -7.94
C GLY A 56 10.81 4.14 -6.91
N LEU A 57 10.18 3.06 -6.44
CA LEU A 57 9.23 3.13 -5.33
C LEU A 57 9.95 3.58 -4.05
N ARG A 58 9.32 4.50 -3.32
CA ARG A 58 9.91 5.14 -2.13
C ARG A 58 9.28 4.71 -0.82
N ASP A 59 8.15 4.01 -0.86
CA ASP A 59 7.49 3.48 0.32
C ASP A 59 7.11 2.01 0.04
N ILE A 60 7.69 1.08 0.80
CA ILE A 60 7.53 -0.36 0.61
C ILE A 60 7.25 -1.02 1.96
N GLU A 61 6.14 -1.73 2.08
CA GLU A 61 5.83 -2.54 3.26
C GLU A 61 6.48 -3.91 3.13
N ALA A 62 7.62 -4.08 3.79
CA ALA A 62 8.57 -5.17 3.58
C ALA A 62 8.13 -6.51 4.19
N GLY A 63 7.16 -6.52 5.09
CA GLY A 63 6.68 -7.74 5.75
C GLY A 63 5.89 -7.48 7.01
N SER A 64 5.69 -8.52 7.81
CA SER A 64 4.93 -8.44 9.04
C SER A 64 5.55 -9.31 10.14
N PHE A 65 5.58 -8.78 11.34
CA PHE A 65 5.92 -9.52 12.55
C PHE A 65 4.63 -10.07 13.18
N VAL A 66 4.24 -11.26 12.75
CA VAL A 66 3.05 -11.98 13.21
C VAL A 66 3.38 -13.43 13.51
N SER A 67 2.49 -14.12 14.18
CA SER A 67 2.68 -15.55 14.47
C SER A 67 2.76 -16.37 13.16
N PRO A 68 3.86 -17.10 12.91
CA PRO A 68 3.96 -17.99 11.74
C PRO A 68 2.92 -19.11 11.73
N LYS A 69 2.32 -19.42 12.90
CA LYS A 69 1.23 -20.39 12.99
C LYS A 69 -0.06 -19.87 12.36
N TRP A 70 -0.28 -18.55 12.41
CA TRP A 70 -1.47 -17.91 11.85
C TRP A 70 -1.23 -17.40 10.41
N VAL A 71 -0.04 -16.88 10.15
CA VAL A 71 0.33 -16.34 8.83
C VAL A 71 1.70 -16.90 8.43
N PRO A 72 1.77 -18.16 8.00
CA PRO A 72 3.04 -18.80 7.63
C PRO A 72 3.75 -18.09 6.47
N GLN A 73 3.02 -17.38 5.62
CA GLN A 73 3.58 -16.59 4.52
C GLN A 73 4.47 -15.44 5.00
N MET A 74 4.24 -14.94 6.22
CA MET A 74 5.05 -13.87 6.83
C MET A 74 6.21 -14.40 7.69
N ALA A 75 6.38 -15.72 7.75
CA ALA A 75 7.54 -16.31 8.42
C ALA A 75 8.85 -15.81 7.78
N GLY A 76 9.88 -15.64 8.61
CA GLY A 76 11.20 -15.22 8.15
C GLY A 76 11.32 -13.72 7.83
N THR A 77 10.38 -12.85 8.27
CA THR A 77 10.48 -11.40 8.04
C THR A 77 11.82 -10.81 8.51
N ALA A 78 12.35 -11.23 9.65
CA ALA A 78 13.67 -10.77 10.11
C ALA A 78 14.80 -11.13 9.14
N GLU A 79 14.77 -12.33 8.55
CA GLU A 79 15.72 -12.75 7.51
C GLU A 79 15.52 -11.92 6.22
N VAL A 80 14.28 -11.70 5.79
CA VAL A 80 13.99 -10.81 4.64
C VAL A 80 14.63 -9.44 4.85
N LEU A 81 14.44 -8.84 6.01
CA LEU A 81 14.98 -7.51 6.33
C LEU A 81 16.51 -7.46 6.30
N SER A 82 17.20 -8.55 6.71
CA SER A 82 18.66 -8.62 6.67
C SER A 82 19.23 -8.72 5.25
N LEU A 83 18.40 -9.07 4.26
CA LEU A 83 18.75 -9.20 2.85
C LEU A 83 18.34 -7.99 2.00
N ILE A 84 17.73 -6.97 2.60
CA ILE A 84 17.38 -5.74 1.89
C ILE A 84 18.65 -4.95 1.59
N GLU A 85 18.79 -4.53 0.34
CA GLU A 85 19.79 -3.57 -0.12
C GLU A 85 19.20 -2.15 -0.05
N PRO A 86 19.55 -1.34 0.97
CA PRO A 86 18.91 -0.06 1.17
C PRO A 86 19.14 0.89 -0.01
N VAL A 87 18.06 1.46 -0.54
CA VAL A 87 18.12 2.51 -1.57
C VAL A 87 17.87 3.86 -0.88
N PRO A 88 18.68 4.89 -1.15
CA PRO A 88 18.51 6.22 -0.56
C PRO A 88 17.10 6.77 -0.78
N ASN A 89 16.56 7.43 0.25
CA ASN A 89 15.22 8.01 0.26
C ASN A 89 14.06 6.99 0.09
N THR A 90 14.31 5.72 0.32
CA THR A 90 13.28 4.69 0.39
C THR A 90 12.93 4.39 1.85
N ASN A 91 11.65 4.40 2.15
CA ASN A 91 11.08 4.06 3.45
C ASN A 91 10.64 2.59 3.43
N TYR A 92 11.19 1.81 4.34
CA TYR A 92 10.82 0.41 4.52
C TYR A 92 10.02 0.29 5.82
N SER A 93 8.82 -0.23 5.74
CA SER A 93 7.95 -0.43 6.89
C SER A 93 7.65 -1.89 7.13
N VAL A 94 7.22 -2.23 8.34
CA VAL A 94 6.74 -3.56 8.72
C VAL A 94 5.48 -3.47 9.56
N LEU A 95 4.56 -4.41 9.36
CA LEU A 95 3.35 -4.51 10.16
C LEU A 95 3.65 -5.16 11.51
N VAL A 96 3.18 -4.52 12.59
CA VAL A 96 3.42 -4.95 14.00
C VAL A 96 2.13 -4.85 14.80
N PRO A 97 1.42 -5.97 15.05
CA PRO A 97 0.09 -5.94 15.70
C PRO A 97 0.12 -5.89 17.23
N THR A 98 1.27 -6.17 17.85
CA THR A 98 1.36 -6.25 19.33
C THR A 98 2.71 -5.78 19.86
N GLN A 99 2.76 -5.43 21.17
CA GLN A 99 3.98 -5.02 21.84
C GLN A 99 5.11 -6.06 21.70
N LYS A 100 4.80 -7.34 21.89
CA LYS A 100 5.78 -8.42 21.73
C LYS A 100 6.51 -8.37 20.39
N TYR A 101 5.78 -8.18 19.29
CA TYR A 101 6.37 -8.12 17.97
C TYR A 101 7.11 -6.80 17.71
N LEU A 102 6.69 -5.71 18.35
CA LEU A 102 7.47 -4.48 18.34
C LEU A 102 8.81 -4.68 19.05
N ASP A 103 8.81 -5.37 20.19
CA ASP A 103 10.04 -5.66 20.93
C ASP A 103 11.03 -6.47 20.08
N ASP A 104 10.52 -7.44 19.28
CA ASP A 104 11.34 -8.18 18.31
C ASP A 104 11.97 -7.23 17.24
N VAL A 105 11.21 -6.26 16.71
CA VAL A 105 11.72 -5.25 15.77
C VAL A 105 12.77 -4.36 16.44
N LEU A 106 12.49 -3.87 17.64
CA LEU A 106 13.42 -3.00 18.37
C LEU A 106 14.74 -3.72 18.71
N ALA A 107 14.67 -5.01 19.02
CA ALA A 107 15.86 -5.83 19.22
C ALA A 107 16.71 -5.93 17.95
N LEU A 108 16.09 -6.10 16.78
CA LEU A 108 16.80 -6.09 15.49
C LEU A 108 17.45 -4.73 15.21
N LEU A 109 16.75 -3.64 15.47
CA LEU A 109 17.26 -2.27 15.26
C LEU A 109 18.41 -1.91 16.19
N SER A 110 18.49 -2.56 17.37
CA SER A 110 19.57 -2.37 18.35
C SER A 110 20.80 -3.23 18.07
N GLY A 111 20.74 -4.11 17.05
CA GLY A 111 21.83 -5.01 16.68
C GLY A 111 23.00 -4.31 15.99
N SER A 112 24.08 -5.05 15.75
CA SER A 112 25.31 -4.54 15.09
C SER A 112 25.10 -4.22 13.59
N SER A 113 24.06 -4.76 12.95
CA SER A 113 23.69 -4.50 11.57
C SER A 113 22.15 -4.31 11.48
N PRO A 114 21.66 -3.14 11.91
CA PRO A 114 20.21 -2.90 11.92
C PRO A 114 19.64 -2.88 10.50
N PRO A 115 18.45 -3.49 10.28
CA PRO A 115 17.77 -3.38 9.01
C PRO A 115 17.28 -1.93 8.76
N PRO A 116 17.00 -1.55 7.48
CA PRO A 116 16.67 -0.18 7.11
C PRO A 116 15.21 0.20 7.43
N ILE A 117 14.68 -0.23 8.58
CA ILE A 117 13.30 0.05 9.00
C ILE A 117 13.22 1.41 9.66
N THR A 118 12.32 2.26 9.16
CA THR A 118 12.06 3.61 9.71
C THR A 118 10.61 3.78 10.15
N GLU A 119 9.77 2.79 9.87
CA GLU A 119 8.34 2.87 10.11
C GLU A 119 7.76 1.52 10.50
N VAL A 120 6.79 1.53 11.40
CA VAL A 120 5.94 0.38 11.68
C VAL A 120 4.49 0.71 11.36
N ALA A 121 3.75 -0.30 10.93
CA ALA A 121 2.32 -0.19 10.71
C ALA A 121 1.54 -0.96 11.78
N VAL A 122 0.42 -0.41 12.19
CA VAL A 122 -0.57 -1.05 13.07
C VAL A 122 -1.92 -1.08 12.38
N PHE A 123 -2.79 -2.01 12.76
CA PHE A 123 -4.09 -2.12 12.12
C PHE A 123 -5.22 -2.38 13.13
N THR A 124 -6.38 -1.92 12.77
CA THR A 124 -7.67 -2.26 13.40
C THR A 124 -8.76 -2.26 12.32
N SER A 125 -10.02 -2.24 12.70
CA SER A 125 -11.13 -2.29 11.74
C SER A 125 -12.27 -1.36 12.13
N ALA A 126 -13.17 -1.08 11.20
CA ALA A 126 -14.35 -0.25 11.46
C ALA A 126 -15.53 -1.00 12.08
N THR A 127 -15.44 -2.35 12.27
CA THR A 127 -16.50 -3.15 12.88
C THR A 127 -15.96 -4.15 13.90
N ASP A 128 -16.70 -4.32 15.01
CA ASP A 128 -16.37 -5.33 16.03
C ASP A 128 -16.43 -6.76 15.48
N ALA A 129 -17.33 -7.02 14.53
CA ALA A 129 -17.46 -8.33 13.91
C ALA A 129 -16.15 -8.72 13.18
N PHE A 130 -15.57 -7.79 12.43
CA PHE A 130 -14.31 -8.03 11.73
C PHE A 130 -13.12 -8.08 12.71
N ALA A 131 -13.08 -7.18 13.70
CA ALA A 131 -12.03 -7.18 14.72
C ALA A 131 -11.99 -8.53 15.48
N LYS A 132 -13.15 -9.05 15.89
CA LYS A 132 -13.28 -10.36 16.55
C LYS A 132 -12.83 -11.51 15.64
N ALA A 133 -13.24 -11.52 14.37
CA ALA A 133 -12.85 -12.57 13.43
C ALA A 133 -11.34 -12.54 13.11
N ASN A 134 -10.72 -11.37 13.04
CA ASN A 134 -9.34 -11.20 12.62
C ASN A 134 -8.33 -11.25 13.79
N THR A 135 -8.67 -10.66 14.94
CA THR A 135 -7.75 -10.52 16.09
C THR A 135 -8.34 -10.99 17.42
N ASN A 136 -9.55 -11.57 17.39
CA ASN A 136 -10.29 -12.08 18.55
C ASN A 136 -10.52 -11.03 19.67
N VAL A 137 -10.73 -9.76 19.28
CA VAL A 137 -11.02 -8.65 20.19
C VAL A 137 -12.04 -7.70 19.59
N THR A 138 -12.63 -6.84 20.41
CA THR A 138 -13.44 -5.69 19.96
C THR A 138 -12.55 -4.56 19.44
N ILE A 139 -13.13 -3.57 18.75
CA ILE A 139 -12.41 -2.35 18.33
C ILE A 139 -11.80 -1.65 19.57
N ALA A 140 -12.58 -1.47 20.63
CA ALA A 140 -12.11 -0.81 21.85
C ALA A 140 -10.90 -1.53 22.48
N GLU A 141 -10.96 -2.86 22.57
CA GLU A 141 -9.82 -3.66 23.04
C GLU A 141 -8.63 -3.62 22.10
N SER A 142 -8.87 -3.61 20.76
CA SER A 142 -7.83 -3.44 19.75
C SER A 142 -7.09 -2.12 19.94
N LEU A 143 -7.82 -1.01 20.01
CA LEU A 143 -7.24 0.32 20.22
C LEU A 143 -6.48 0.41 21.55
N ALA A 144 -7.03 -0.14 22.63
CA ALA A 144 -6.35 -0.19 23.93
C ALA A 144 -5.01 -0.98 23.87
N ARG A 145 -4.97 -2.08 23.10
CA ARG A 145 -3.74 -2.87 22.88
C ARG A 145 -2.73 -2.16 21.98
N LEU A 146 -3.18 -1.36 21.00
CA LEU A 146 -2.31 -0.61 20.10
C LEU A 146 -1.68 0.62 20.75
N ALA A 147 -2.34 1.25 21.69
CA ALA A 147 -1.83 2.48 22.33
C ALA A 147 -0.40 2.35 22.94
N PRO A 148 -0.05 1.29 23.69
CA PRO A 148 1.33 1.09 24.14
C PRO A 148 2.30 0.80 22.99
N VAL A 149 1.88 0.05 21.95
CA VAL A 149 2.71 -0.25 20.78
C VAL A 149 3.12 1.03 20.06
N VAL A 150 2.14 1.88 19.75
CA VAL A 150 2.37 3.18 19.10
C VAL A 150 3.31 4.06 19.92
N ARG A 151 3.06 4.17 21.24
CA ARG A 151 3.91 4.96 22.15
C ARG A 151 5.35 4.47 22.19
N SER A 152 5.55 3.14 22.27
CA SER A 152 6.88 2.54 22.31
C SER A 152 7.62 2.71 20.98
N ALA A 153 6.93 2.56 19.84
CA ALA A 153 7.50 2.77 18.52
C ALA A 153 7.95 4.23 18.33
N LEU A 154 7.09 5.19 18.69
CA LEU A 154 7.41 6.62 18.64
C LEU A 154 8.57 6.96 19.58
N GLY A 155 8.62 6.40 20.79
CA GLY A 155 9.70 6.55 21.75
C GLY A 155 11.05 6.04 21.23
N ALA A 156 11.03 5.05 20.34
CA ALA A 156 12.20 4.52 19.64
C ALA A 156 12.56 5.29 18.36
N GLY A 157 11.86 6.37 18.03
CA GLY A 157 12.10 7.20 16.83
C GLY A 157 11.51 6.66 15.54
N LEU A 158 10.71 5.59 15.60
CA LEU A 158 9.99 5.06 14.45
C LEU A 158 8.74 5.87 14.15
N LYS A 159 8.38 5.99 12.87
CA LYS A 159 7.06 6.46 12.46
C LYS A 159 6.03 5.35 12.64
N VAL A 160 4.79 5.73 12.87
CA VAL A 160 3.70 4.77 12.97
C VAL A 160 2.59 5.12 11.99
N ARG A 161 2.24 4.17 11.12
CA ARG A 161 1.11 4.24 10.18
C ARG A 161 -0.04 3.37 10.69
N GLY A 162 -1.28 3.88 10.60
CA GLY A 162 -2.48 3.13 10.98
C GLY A 162 -3.23 2.58 9.78
N TYR A 163 -3.83 1.39 9.91
CA TYR A 163 -4.79 0.84 8.94
C TYR A 163 -6.16 0.68 9.59
N VAL A 164 -7.22 1.07 8.87
CA VAL A 164 -8.61 0.78 9.23
C VAL A 164 -9.23 -0.10 8.17
N SER A 165 -9.47 -1.37 8.49
CA SER A 165 -10.09 -2.33 7.58
C SER A 165 -11.60 -2.17 7.50
N VAL A 166 -12.21 -2.67 6.41
CA VAL A 166 -13.65 -2.77 6.15
C VAL A 166 -14.40 -1.43 6.23
N ILE A 167 -13.86 -0.40 5.56
CA ILE A 167 -14.46 0.94 5.59
C ILE A 167 -15.81 1.08 4.86
N ILE A 168 -16.14 0.15 3.93
CA ILE A 168 -17.37 0.19 3.13
C ILE A 168 -18.32 -0.94 3.53
N THR A 169 -17.83 -2.18 3.45
CA THR A 169 -18.61 -3.38 3.73
C THR A 169 -17.80 -4.36 4.54
N CYS A 170 -18.41 -4.85 5.61
CA CYS A 170 -17.86 -5.91 6.44
C CYS A 170 -18.47 -7.26 6.00
N PRO A 171 -17.67 -8.31 5.76
CA PRO A 171 -18.18 -9.62 5.33
C PRO A 171 -19.03 -10.30 6.40
N TYR A 172 -18.93 -9.86 7.66
CA TYR A 172 -19.66 -10.45 8.78
C TYR A 172 -20.89 -9.64 9.24
N SER A 173 -20.87 -8.31 9.07
CA SER A 173 -21.95 -7.43 9.56
C SER A 173 -22.57 -6.52 8.48
N GLY A 174 -22.16 -6.67 7.22
CA GLY A 174 -22.72 -5.92 6.10
C GLY A 174 -22.19 -4.49 6.02
N ARG A 175 -23.05 -3.55 5.61
CA ARG A 175 -22.68 -2.16 5.36
C ARG A 175 -22.12 -1.49 6.63
N VAL A 176 -21.04 -0.75 6.47
CA VAL A 176 -20.36 -0.03 7.55
C VAL A 176 -20.85 1.41 7.61
N ASP A 177 -21.09 1.90 8.82
CA ASP A 177 -21.39 3.31 9.07
C ASP A 177 -20.10 4.14 8.94
N PRO A 178 -20.03 5.13 8.03
CA PRO A 178 -18.84 5.96 7.86
C PRO A 178 -18.40 6.70 9.14
N ARG A 179 -19.32 6.95 10.08
CA ARG A 179 -18.98 7.54 11.39
C ARG A 179 -18.04 6.64 12.21
N ARG A 180 -18.18 5.32 12.08
CA ARG A 180 -17.25 4.37 12.72
C ARG A 180 -15.85 4.47 12.14
N VAL A 181 -15.75 4.61 10.80
CA VAL A 181 -14.46 4.83 10.13
C VAL A 181 -13.80 6.11 10.65
N ARG A 182 -14.56 7.22 10.71
CA ARG A 182 -14.08 8.49 11.25
C ARG A 182 -13.56 8.34 12.69
N ASP A 183 -14.35 7.75 13.57
CA ASP A 183 -14.04 7.66 14.99
C ASP A 183 -12.79 6.80 15.23
N VAL A 184 -12.68 5.65 14.57
CA VAL A 184 -11.49 4.77 14.67
C VAL A 184 -10.24 5.45 14.08
N SER A 185 -10.38 6.14 12.94
CA SER A 185 -9.27 6.87 12.34
C SER A 185 -8.76 7.99 13.25
N ARG A 186 -9.67 8.72 13.88
CA ARG A 186 -9.34 9.77 14.85
C ARG A 186 -8.56 9.21 16.05
N GLU A 187 -9.00 8.09 16.61
CA GLU A 187 -8.30 7.41 17.72
C GLU A 187 -6.85 7.03 17.34
N LEU A 188 -6.64 6.45 16.15
CA LEU A 188 -5.30 6.11 15.68
C LEU A 188 -4.40 7.35 15.53
N LEU A 189 -4.92 8.45 14.97
CA LEU A 189 -4.18 9.70 14.85
C LEU A 189 -3.88 10.32 16.23
N GLN A 190 -4.82 10.26 17.18
CA GLN A 190 -4.62 10.74 18.55
C GLN A 190 -3.57 9.91 19.32
N MET A 191 -3.40 8.62 18.99
CA MET A 191 -2.33 7.80 19.54
C MET A 191 -0.95 8.21 19.02
N GLY A 192 -0.88 8.91 17.87
CA GLY A 192 0.36 9.38 17.24
C GLY A 192 0.68 8.72 15.90
N CYS A 193 -0.25 7.98 15.30
CA CYS A 193 -0.11 7.60 13.89
C CYS A 193 -0.03 8.87 13.03
N TYR A 194 0.94 8.93 12.12
CA TYR A 194 1.11 10.12 11.28
C TYR A 194 0.15 10.12 10.07
N GLU A 195 -0.37 8.96 9.72
CA GLU A 195 -1.28 8.74 8.61
C GLU A 195 -2.18 7.53 8.90
N VAL A 196 -3.40 7.55 8.40
CA VAL A 196 -4.33 6.41 8.47
C VAL A 196 -4.76 6.00 7.07
N SER A 197 -4.49 4.73 6.72
CA SER A 197 -4.93 4.12 5.48
C SER A 197 -6.32 3.51 5.63
N LEU A 198 -7.23 3.91 4.75
CA LEU A 198 -8.63 3.53 4.73
C LEU A 198 -8.83 2.33 3.79
N GLY A 199 -9.05 1.14 4.36
CA GLY A 199 -9.08 -0.12 3.62
C GLY A 199 -10.48 -0.56 3.20
N ASP A 200 -10.77 -0.57 1.89
CA ASP A 200 -11.90 -1.29 1.29
C ASP A 200 -11.53 -2.78 1.13
N THR A 201 -11.49 -3.48 2.25
CA THR A 201 -10.98 -4.86 2.38
C THR A 201 -11.71 -5.86 1.48
N THR A 202 -12.97 -5.61 1.16
CA THR A 202 -13.78 -6.49 0.30
C THR A 202 -13.76 -6.08 -1.16
N GLY A 203 -13.26 -4.89 -1.48
CA GLY A 203 -13.31 -4.32 -2.82
C GLY A 203 -14.73 -4.05 -3.31
N ALA A 204 -15.69 -3.90 -2.37
CA ALA A 204 -17.09 -3.60 -2.68
C ALA A 204 -17.35 -2.10 -2.85
N GLY A 205 -16.34 -1.27 -2.65
CA GLY A 205 -16.42 0.17 -2.77
C GLY A 205 -16.66 0.64 -4.20
N THR A 206 -17.53 1.64 -4.31
CA THR A 206 -17.78 2.39 -5.55
C THR A 206 -17.34 3.84 -5.33
N PRO A 207 -17.12 4.63 -6.39
CA PRO A 207 -16.82 6.06 -6.26
C PRO A 207 -17.78 6.80 -5.31
N ALA A 208 -19.07 6.50 -5.38
CA ALA A 208 -20.07 7.12 -4.52
C ALA A 208 -19.91 6.73 -3.04
N SER A 209 -19.65 5.45 -2.74
CA SER A 209 -19.46 5.00 -1.36
C SER A 209 -18.13 5.46 -0.76
N VAL A 210 -17.07 5.52 -1.56
CA VAL A 210 -15.77 6.08 -1.14
C VAL A 210 -15.92 7.56 -0.83
N ARG A 211 -16.56 8.33 -1.72
CA ARG A 211 -16.84 9.75 -1.46
C ARG A 211 -17.61 9.96 -0.15
N ALA A 212 -18.67 9.17 0.09
CA ALA A 212 -19.45 9.28 1.31
C ALA A 212 -18.64 9.00 2.59
N VAL A 213 -17.71 8.03 2.55
CA VAL A 213 -16.78 7.77 3.66
C VAL A 213 -15.83 8.96 3.85
N LEU A 214 -15.25 9.48 2.79
CA LEU A 214 -14.29 10.59 2.86
C LEU A 214 -14.97 11.88 3.36
N GLU A 215 -16.19 12.17 2.92
CA GLU A 215 -16.98 13.30 3.39
C GLU A 215 -17.28 13.23 4.89
N GLU A 216 -17.54 12.02 5.41
CA GLU A 216 -17.75 11.85 6.85
C GLU A 216 -16.45 11.97 7.65
N VAL A 217 -15.38 11.31 7.17
CA VAL A 217 -14.08 11.31 7.86
C VAL A 217 -13.45 12.70 7.88
N ALA A 218 -13.57 13.45 6.80
CA ALA A 218 -13.02 14.80 6.67
C ALA A 218 -13.72 15.86 7.54
N LYS A 219 -14.82 15.53 8.20
CA LYS A 219 -15.43 16.43 9.19
C LYS A 219 -14.53 16.71 10.40
N ASP A 220 -13.70 15.74 10.76
CA ASP A 220 -12.86 15.79 11.98
C ASP A 220 -11.37 15.60 11.67
N ILE A 221 -11.01 15.14 10.48
CA ILE A 221 -9.64 14.73 10.13
C ILE A 221 -9.20 15.44 8.85
N ASP A 222 -8.00 16.03 8.89
CA ASP A 222 -7.38 16.60 7.70
C ASP A 222 -7.09 15.50 6.68
N VAL A 223 -7.51 15.70 5.43
CA VAL A 223 -7.36 14.75 4.32
C VAL A 223 -5.90 14.39 4.05
N SER A 224 -4.97 15.29 4.34
CA SER A 224 -3.53 15.03 4.21
C SER A 224 -2.97 13.95 5.17
N LEU A 225 -3.74 13.57 6.19
CA LEU A 225 -3.42 12.51 7.14
C LEU A 225 -4.06 11.17 6.76
N LEU A 226 -4.70 11.10 5.59
CA LEU A 226 -5.41 9.92 5.12
C LEU A 226 -4.73 9.33 3.88
N ALA A 227 -4.81 8.01 3.78
CA ALA A 227 -4.43 7.25 2.59
C ALA A 227 -5.58 6.35 2.15
N GLY A 228 -5.60 5.96 0.87
CA GLY A 228 -6.56 5.02 0.32
C GLY A 228 -5.95 3.65 0.08
N HIS A 229 -6.61 2.60 0.54
CA HIS A 229 -6.27 1.20 0.27
C HIS A 229 -7.51 0.52 -0.33
N PHE A 230 -7.59 0.53 -1.66
CA PHE A 230 -8.78 0.06 -2.38
C PHE A 230 -8.49 -1.25 -3.10
N HIS A 231 -9.24 -2.29 -2.73
CA HIS A 231 -9.17 -3.57 -3.44
C HIS A 231 -9.87 -3.50 -4.80
N ASP A 232 -9.34 -4.22 -5.77
CA ASP A 232 -9.84 -4.29 -7.15
C ASP A 232 -10.71 -5.53 -7.42
N THR A 233 -11.26 -6.13 -6.36
CA THR A 233 -12.11 -7.33 -6.42
C THR A 233 -13.23 -7.21 -7.46
N ASN A 234 -13.85 -6.04 -7.55
CA ASN A 234 -14.91 -5.73 -8.51
C ASN A 234 -14.45 -4.80 -9.64
N GLY A 235 -13.15 -4.59 -9.83
CA GLY A 235 -12.62 -3.74 -10.91
C GLY A 235 -12.85 -2.24 -10.72
N THR A 236 -13.12 -1.78 -9.50
CA THR A 236 -13.45 -0.37 -9.21
C THR A 236 -12.32 0.42 -8.54
N ALA A 237 -11.20 -0.22 -8.21
CA ALA A 237 -10.15 0.42 -7.42
C ALA A 237 -9.60 1.70 -8.07
N LEU A 238 -9.33 1.71 -9.38
CA LEU A 238 -8.83 2.91 -10.07
C LEU A 238 -9.85 4.06 -10.06
N ALA A 239 -11.13 3.76 -10.22
CA ALA A 239 -12.19 4.77 -10.13
C ALA A 239 -12.32 5.32 -8.69
N ASN A 240 -12.10 4.48 -7.68
CA ASN A 240 -12.08 4.86 -6.27
C ASN A 240 -10.86 5.72 -5.96
N ILE A 241 -9.68 5.39 -6.49
CA ILE A 241 -8.45 6.20 -6.41
C ILE A 241 -8.69 7.58 -7.02
N GLN A 242 -9.24 7.65 -8.24
CA GLN A 242 -9.55 8.93 -8.87
C GLN A 242 -10.50 9.77 -8.03
N THR A 243 -11.55 9.16 -7.48
CA THR A 243 -12.49 9.84 -6.58
C THR A 243 -11.80 10.38 -5.32
N ALA A 244 -10.88 9.61 -4.75
CA ALA A 244 -10.14 10.02 -3.57
C ALA A 244 -9.11 11.12 -3.88
N LEU A 245 -8.47 11.09 -5.06
CA LEU A 245 -7.60 12.17 -5.56
C LEU A 245 -8.37 13.48 -5.73
N ASP A 246 -9.55 13.42 -6.37
CA ASP A 246 -10.42 14.58 -6.55
C ASP A 246 -10.90 15.14 -5.19
N PHE A 247 -11.02 14.28 -4.19
CA PHE A 247 -11.37 14.68 -2.82
C PHE A 247 -10.18 15.31 -2.08
N GLY A 248 -8.94 15.04 -2.49
CA GLY A 248 -7.73 15.61 -1.91
C GLY A 248 -6.74 14.61 -1.32
N LEU A 249 -7.01 13.30 -1.32
CA LEU A 249 -6.02 12.29 -0.89
C LEU A 249 -4.80 12.31 -1.83
N ARG A 250 -3.64 12.01 -1.25
CA ARG A 250 -2.35 12.00 -1.99
C ARG A 250 -1.51 10.76 -1.70
N THR A 251 -2.03 9.80 -0.94
CA THR A 251 -1.35 8.52 -0.64
C THR A 251 -2.25 7.36 -0.97
N PHE A 252 -1.71 6.36 -1.69
CA PHE A 252 -2.44 5.16 -2.06
C PHE A 252 -1.58 3.91 -1.88
N ASP A 253 -2.17 2.88 -1.31
CA ASP A 253 -1.58 1.56 -1.25
C ASP A 253 -1.89 0.82 -2.54
N ALA A 254 -0.90 0.12 -3.06
CA ALA A 254 -1.00 -0.72 -4.23
C ALA A 254 -0.06 -1.93 -4.10
N SER A 255 -0.20 -2.90 -4.96
CA SER A 255 0.60 -4.13 -4.92
C SER A 255 1.12 -4.47 -6.31
N VAL A 256 2.43 -4.58 -6.49
CA VAL A 256 3.02 -4.93 -7.79
C VAL A 256 2.42 -6.21 -8.35
N GLY A 257 2.14 -6.23 -9.64
CA GLY A 257 1.48 -7.38 -10.31
C GLY A 257 0.05 -7.62 -9.84
N GLY A 258 -0.54 -6.77 -9.00
CA GLY A 258 -1.79 -7.01 -8.32
C GLY A 258 -1.70 -8.21 -7.37
N LEU A 259 -0.55 -8.38 -6.70
CA LEU A 259 -0.37 -9.44 -5.71
C LEU A 259 -1.39 -9.30 -4.59
N GLY A 260 -1.93 -10.42 -4.16
CA GLY A 260 -2.97 -10.53 -3.15
C GLY A 260 -4.21 -11.20 -3.69
N GLY A 261 -5.10 -11.50 -2.78
CA GLY A 261 -6.42 -12.05 -3.07
C GLY A 261 -7.40 -11.49 -2.05
N CYS A 262 -8.67 -11.52 -2.37
CA CYS A 262 -9.69 -11.25 -1.37
C CYS A 262 -10.06 -12.57 -0.69
N PRO A 263 -9.75 -12.77 0.60
CA PRO A 263 -10.07 -14.02 1.30
C PRO A 263 -11.61 -14.26 1.37
N TYR A 264 -12.39 -13.23 1.10
CA TYR A 264 -13.85 -13.27 1.09
C TYR A 264 -14.46 -13.47 -0.32
N SER A 265 -13.61 -13.50 -1.35
CA SER A 265 -14.02 -13.71 -2.76
C SER A 265 -12.97 -14.58 -3.44
N PRO A 266 -12.99 -15.91 -3.25
CA PRO A 266 -12.00 -16.81 -3.85
C PRO A 266 -11.90 -16.63 -5.36
N GLY A 267 -10.67 -16.44 -5.87
CA GLY A 267 -10.39 -16.23 -7.29
C GLY A 267 -10.49 -14.78 -7.77
N ALA A 268 -10.99 -13.85 -6.95
CA ALA A 268 -10.95 -12.42 -7.26
C ALA A 268 -9.57 -11.82 -6.94
N THR A 269 -9.22 -10.77 -7.70
CA THR A 269 -8.08 -9.92 -7.35
C THR A 269 -8.34 -9.23 -6.01
N GLY A 270 -7.31 -9.06 -5.19
CA GLY A 270 -7.36 -8.26 -3.96
C GLY A 270 -6.88 -6.84 -4.24
N ASN A 271 -5.62 -6.58 -3.95
CA ASN A 271 -5.01 -5.26 -4.15
C ASN A 271 -5.06 -4.80 -5.61
N VAL A 272 -5.21 -3.50 -5.82
CA VAL A 272 -4.98 -2.87 -7.11
C VAL A 272 -3.50 -3.01 -7.50
N ALA A 273 -3.25 -3.26 -8.78
CA ALA A 273 -1.88 -3.38 -9.26
C ALA A 273 -1.15 -2.03 -9.26
N THR A 274 0.07 -1.99 -8.74
CA THR A 274 0.91 -0.79 -8.71
C THR A 274 1.13 -0.23 -10.11
N GLU A 275 1.35 -1.11 -11.10
CA GLU A 275 1.52 -0.72 -12.50
C GLU A 275 0.28 -0.02 -13.07
N ASP A 276 -0.92 -0.50 -12.70
CA ASP A 276 -2.18 0.08 -13.17
C ASP A 276 -2.41 1.47 -12.55
N VAL A 277 -2.06 1.64 -11.27
CA VAL A 277 -2.09 2.94 -10.58
C VAL A 277 -1.09 3.91 -11.19
N VAL A 278 0.15 3.46 -11.37
CA VAL A 278 1.21 4.28 -11.99
C VAL A 278 0.80 4.71 -13.39
N TYR A 279 0.34 3.78 -14.23
CA TYR A 279 -0.14 4.08 -15.58
C TYR A 279 -1.27 5.11 -15.58
N GLY A 280 -2.27 4.91 -14.71
CA GLY A 280 -3.42 5.81 -14.63
C GLY A 280 -3.10 7.23 -14.16
N LEU A 281 -2.00 7.40 -13.41
CA LEU A 281 -1.61 8.69 -12.84
C LEU A 281 -0.52 9.41 -13.63
N MET A 282 0.34 8.70 -14.37
CA MET A 282 1.43 9.31 -15.16
C MET A 282 0.95 10.04 -16.41
N GLY A 283 -0.29 9.82 -16.87
CA GLY A 283 -0.80 10.41 -18.10
C GLY A 283 -0.08 9.93 -19.36
N GLU A 284 -0.19 10.69 -20.45
CA GLU A 284 0.27 10.30 -21.79
C GLU A 284 1.79 10.24 -21.99
N SER A 285 2.61 10.61 -21.00
CA SER A 285 4.08 10.68 -21.16
C SER A 285 4.74 9.33 -21.49
N LEU A 286 4.04 8.22 -21.35
CA LEU A 286 4.53 6.88 -21.71
C LEU A 286 4.53 6.60 -23.22
N TYR A 287 3.82 7.38 -24.02
CA TYR A 287 3.73 7.18 -25.49
C TYR A 287 4.62 8.14 -26.26
N GLY A 288 5.21 9.15 -25.62
CA GLY A 288 6.03 10.19 -26.27
C GLY A 288 7.45 9.78 -26.65
N GLU A 289 7.99 8.66 -26.13
CA GLU A 289 9.38 8.23 -26.43
C GLU A 289 9.52 7.16 -27.51
N VAL A 290 8.45 6.67 -28.10
CA VAL A 290 8.49 5.69 -29.19
C VAL A 290 8.09 6.36 -30.51
N GLY A 291 8.94 7.27 -30.96
CA GLY A 291 9.31 7.58 -32.35
C GLY A 291 8.24 7.77 -33.43
N GLU A 292 6.99 8.17 -33.11
CA GLU A 292 6.06 8.69 -34.10
C GLU A 292 5.18 9.80 -33.51
N PRO A 293 4.96 10.89 -34.20
CA PRO A 293 4.27 12.07 -33.69
C PRO A 293 2.75 11.81 -33.61
N TYR A 294 2.22 11.60 -32.46
CA TYR A 294 0.83 11.95 -32.18
C TYR A 294 0.78 13.47 -31.88
N SER A 295 1.26 14.25 -32.83
CA SER A 295 1.57 15.66 -32.57
C SER A 295 0.42 16.64 -32.76
N ASP A 296 -0.78 16.20 -33.15
CA ASP A 296 -1.87 17.14 -33.51
C ASP A 296 -3.14 17.00 -32.67
N THR A 297 -3.15 16.15 -31.64
CA THR A 297 -4.27 16.16 -30.67
C THR A 297 -3.85 16.99 -29.44
N PRO A 298 -4.68 17.97 -29.03
CA PRO A 298 -4.40 18.68 -27.80
C PRO A 298 -4.39 17.66 -26.66
N VAL A 299 -3.26 17.56 -25.96
CA VAL A 299 -3.13 16.84 -24.70
C VAL A 299 -4.32 17.25 -23.83
N VAL A 300 -5.15 16.30 -23.46
CA VAL A 300 -6.24 16.57 -22.52
C VAL A 300 -5.56 17.06 -21.25
N ASN A 301 -5.78 18.32 -20.89
CA ASN A 301 -5.21 18.96 -19.71
C ASN A 301 -5.79 18.32 -18.44
N GLY A 302 -5.39 17.09 -18.14
CA GLY A 302 -5.58 16.49 -16.85
C GLY A 302 -4.38 16.80 -15.94
N PRO A 303 -4.52 16.81 -14.63
CA PRO A 303 -3.38 16.98 -13.75
C PRO A 303 -2.41 15.80 -13.96
N ILE A 304 -1.19 16.10 -14.39
CA ILE A 304 -0.08 15.13 -14.36
C ILE A 304 0.34 15.01 -12.90
N TRP A 305 0.24 13.81 -12.37
CA TRP A 305 0.64 13.53 -10.99
C TRP A 305 2.14 13.23 -10.92
N ASP A 306 2.83 13.85 -9.99
CA ASP A 306 4.23 13.56 -9.69
C ASP A 306 4.32 12.34 -8.76
N LEU A 307 4.74 11.22 -9.32
CA LEU A 307 4.98 9.96 -8.61
C LEU A 307 6.46 9.79 -8.23
N GLY A 308 7.30 10.79 -8.48
CA GLY A 308 8.75 10.66 -8.34
C GLY A 308 9.37 9.77 -9.44
N PRO A 309 10.50 9.11 -9.13
CA PRO A 309 11.30 8.39 -10.13
C PRO A 309 10.77 6.97 -10.46
N VAL A 310 9.46 6.73 -10.37
CA VAL A 310 8.88 5.40 -10.57
C VAL A 310 8.91 5.00 -12.04
N SER A 311 9.42 3.79 -12.34
CA SER A 311 9.53 3.22 -13.67
C SER A 311 8.46 2.16 -13.93
N LEU A 312 7.44 2.48 -14.73
CA LEU A 312 6.42 1.51 -15.15
C LEU A 312 7.02 0.31 -15.91
N PRO A 313 8.00 0.48 -16.82
CA PRO A 313 8.69 -0.66 -17.44
C PRO A 313 9.26 -1.67 -16.45
N LEU A 314 9.98 -1.18 -15.44
CA LEU A 314 10.56 -2.06 -14.42
C LEU A 314 9.48 -2.70 -13.55
N LEU A 315 8.43 -1.97 -13.18
CA LEU A 315 7.31 -2.53 -12.43
C LEU A 315 6.61 -3.66 -13.20
N ALA A 316 6.37 -3.49 -14.50
CA ALA A 316 5.77 -4.53 -15.33
C ALA A 316 6.63 -5.82 -15.38
N GLU A 317 7.95 -5.67 -15.48
CA GLU A 317 8.88 -6.80 -15.43
C GLU A 317 8.89 -7.48 -14.05
N ILE A 318 8.85 -6.71 -12.97
CA ILE A 318 8.78 -7.21 -11.59
C ILE A 318 7.47 -7.95 -11.36
N GLY A 319 6.33 -7.39 -11.77
CA GLY A 319 5.02 -8.01 -11.63
C GLY A 319 4.94 -9.35 -12.39
N ALA A 320 5.48 -9.41 -13.61
CA ALA A 320 5.57 -10.66 -14.37
C ALA A 320 6.52 -11.68 -13.72
N TRP A 321 7.68 -11.23 -13.25
CA TRP A 321 8.66 -12.10 -12.59
C TRP A 321 8.09 -12.76 -11.33
N ILE A 322 7.53 -11.96 -10.40
CA ILE A 322 6.98 -12.52 -9.16
C ILE A 322 5.75 -13.40 -9.43
N SER A 323 4.89 -13.00 -10.35
CA SER A 323 3.72 -13.81 -10.74
C SER A 323 4.17 -15.16 -11.36
N GLY A 324 5.21 -15.15 -12.17
CA GLY A 324 5.81 -16.39 -12.70
C GLY A 324 6.34 -17.32 -11.61
N ILE A 325 6.99 -16.79 -10.56
CA ILE A 325 7.42 -17.58 -9.39
C ILE A 325 6.20 -18.20 -8.67
N LEU A 326 5.09 -17.46 -8.62
CA LEU A 326 3.84 -17.92 -8.03
C LEU A 326 3.05 -18.88 -8.92
N GLY A 327 3.53 -19.14 -10.16
CA GLY A 327 2.88 -20.05 -11.10
C GLY A 327 1.63 -19.49 -11.74
N ARG A 328 1.49 -18.18 -11.84
CA ARG A 328 0.35 -17.49 -12.46
C ARG A 328 0.79 -16.30 -13.31
N GLU A 329 -0.13 -15.76 -14.10
CA GLU A 329 0.08 -14.49 -14.77
C GLU A 329 -0.15 -13.31 -13.82
N THR A 330 0.51 -12.17 -14.09
CA THR A 330 0.21 -10.91 -13.43
C THR A 330 -1.25 -10.51 -13.67
N THR A 331 -1.89 -9.90 -12.69
CA THR A 331 -3.25 -9.37 -12.86
C THR A 331 -3.25 -7.93 -13.39
N SER A 332 -2.10 -7.24 -13.37
CA SER A 332 -1.95 -5.90 -13.92
C SER A 332 -2.32 -5.84 -15.40
N ARG A 333 -3.22 -4.95 -15.76
CA ARG A 333 -3.59 -4.67 -17.15
C ARG A 333 -2.50 -3.86 -17.86
N ALA A 334 -2.01 -2.82 -17.21
CA ALA A 334 -0.93 -1.97 -17.75
C ALA A 334 0.36 -2.77 -17.94
N GLY A 335 0.71 -3.61 -16.94
CA GLY A 335 1.88 -4.50 -17.02
C GLY A 335 1.80 -5.47 -18.20
N LYS A 336 0.65 -6.15 -18.37
CA LYS A 336 0.42 -7.06 -19.51
C LYS A 336 0.52 -6.33 -20.86
N ALA A 337 -0.10 -5.17 -20.98
CA ALA A 337 -0.08 -4.37 -22.22
C ALA A 337 1.35 -3.93 -22.58
N TYR A 338 2.11 -3.46 -21.58
CA TYR A 338 3.51 -3.09 -21.77
C TYR A 338 4.36 -4.27 -22.25
N LEU A 339 4.28 -5.41 -21.59
CA LEU A 339 5.08 -6.59 -21.95
C LEU A 339 4.72 -7.16 -23.31
N ALA A 340 3.42 -7.18 -23.67
CA ALA A 340 2.97 -7.61 -24.99
C ALA A 340 3.53 -6.70 -26.12
N ARG A 341 3.57 -5.38 -25.90
CA ARG A 341 4.18 -4.42 -26.84
C ARG A 341 5.69 -4.66 -26.96
N LYS A 342 6.40 -4.77 -25.86
CA LYS A 342 7.85 -5.03 -25.85
C LYS A 342 8.21 -6.31 -26.62
N GLU A 343 7.44 -7.37 -26.43
CA GLU A 343 7.62 -8.63 -27.15
C GLU A 343 7.35 -8.49 -28.67
N ARG A 344 6.33 -7.72 -29.05
CA ARG A 344 6.06 -7.42 -30.45
C ARG A 344 7.21 -6.65 -31.10
N GLU A 345 7.72 -5.64 -30.44
CA GLU A 345 8.85 -4.83 -30.92
C GLU A 345 10.10 -5.69 -31.11
N ARG A 346 10.41 -6.58 -30.14
CA ARG A 346 11.51 -7.54 -30.25
C ARG A 346 11.39 -8.42 -31.49
N LYS A 347 10.21 -9.02 -31.72
CA LYS A 347 9.95 -9.88 -32.89
C LYS A 347 10.05 -9.13 -34.22
N LEU A 348 9.67 -7.86 -34.25
CA LEU A 348 9.82 -7.02 -35.45
C LEU A 348 11.30 -6.73 -35.73
N ALA A 349 12.09 -6.42 -34.70
CA ALA A 349 13.53 -6.17 -34.86
C ALA A 349 14.27 -7.43 -35.35
N GLU A 350 13.96 -8.60 -34.78
CA GLU A 350 14.52 -9.90 -35.20
C GLU A 350 14.20 -10.20 -36.69
N LYS A 351 12.94 -9.95 -37.10
CA LYS A 351 12.54 -10.12 -38.52
C LYS A 351 13.22 -9.15 -39.47
N ALA A 352 13.49 -7.93 -39.02
CA ALA A 352 14.21 -6.96 -39.80
C ALA A 352 15.69 -7.35 -40.03
N GLN A 353 16.34 -7.83 -38.93
CA GLN A 353 17.72 -8.35 -38.99
C GLN A 353 17.86 -9.60 -39.86
N ALA A 354 16.87 -10.48 -39.86
CA ALA A 354 16.89 -11.71 -40.67
C ALA A 354 16.69 -11.47 -42.18
N LYS A 355 16.35 -10.24 -42.57
CA LYS A 355 16.19 -9.85 -43.98
C LYS A 355 17.42 -9.11 -44.58
N LEU A 356 18.39 -8.79 -43.72
CA LEU A 356 19.69 -8.21 -44.10
C LEU A 356 20.72 -9.28 -44.27
#